data_784aa0d264210cc98de94b62d2d25684
#
_entry.id   784aa0d264210cc98de94b62d2d25684
#
_cell.length_a   1.000
_cell.length_b   1.000
_cell.length_c   1.000
_cell.angle_alpha   90.00
_cell.angle_beta   90.00
_cell.angle_gamma   90.00
#
_symmetry.space_group_name_H-M   'P 1'
#
loop_
_entity.id
_entity.type
_entity.pdbx_description
1 polymer ?
#
loop_
_entity_poly.entity_id
_entity_poly.type
_entity_poly.pdbx_seq_one_letter_code
_entity_poly.pdbx_strand_id
1 'polypeptide(L)'
;MGLYKQKNSRYWWMSFWINKRRIHESTKTTNKKTAEIIYAKRYSELLENLKGKSRLETYLAVQQQKEKEREYLFEELTAKYIEFIEGRLKSSYNLKGFIKKLSERFKNRTLDSFTMQDLELLQNDWIKQGLSIAYANRLTATLKRMFTKASDWEMVNEGVLKRIRKAKQLKGETKRLKYLTEEEAQRLINHSDRFLKPIVVTALNTGMRKSEILNLSWDRVDLKNRIILLDKTKNGERREIPMNQTLYDVLLELPRHISGYVFANPKTGKPYNNVKKSFGTALRKSHIFDFRFHDLRHTFASWLVMKGVDLTTIKELLGHKDIKMTLRYSHLAPSHIRNAVENLCYSFVIEGKNKDCKGL
;
A
#
# COMPACT_ATOMS: atom_id res chain seq x y z
N MET A 1 28.60 -11.19 35.52
CA MET A 1 29.25 -12.40 34.99
C MET A 1 29.65 -12.14 33.56
N GLY A 2 30.80 -12.57 33.09
CA GLY A 2 31.16 -12.40 31.69
C GLY A 2 32.66 -12.39 31.42
N LEU A 3 32.99 -12.16 30.16
CA LEU A 3 34.35 -11.92 29.70
C LEU A 3 34.70 -10.44 29.82
N TYR A 4 35.93 -10.17 30.28
CA TYR A 4 36.43 -8.79 30.39
C TYR A 4 37.93 -8.75 30.12
N LYS A 5 38.46 -7.59 29.79
CA LYS A 5 39.90 -7.35 29.72
C LYS A 5 40.36 -6.75 31.06
N GLN A 6 41.29 -7.43 31.68
CA GLN A 6 41.91 -6.93 32.92
C GLN A 6 43.00 -5.90 32.58
N LYS A 7 43.05 -4.81 33.35
CA LYS A 7 44.08 -3.78 33.23
C LYS A 7 45.45 -4.47 33.42
N ASN A 8 46.36 -4.36 32.48
CA ASN A 8 47.69 -5.02 32.47
C ASN A 8 47.73 -6.50 32.06
N SER A 9 46.66 -7.05 31.43
CA SER A 9 46.72 -8.39 30.85
C SER A 9 46.44 -8.36 29.34
N ARG A 10 47.27 -9.06 28.57
CA ARG A 10 47.04 -9.27 27.13
C ARG A 10 45.93 -10.28 26.86
N TYR A 11 45.54 -11.07 27.84
CA TYR A 11 44.54 -12.14 27.72
C TYR A 11 43.15 -11.66 28.12
N TRP A 12 42.12 -12.33 27.61
CA TRP A 12 40.79 -12.22 28.09
C TRP A 12 40.64 -12.95 29.42
N TRP A 13 39.85 -12.39 30.33
CA TRP A 13 39.51 -12.94 31.63
C TRP A 13 38.03 -13.23 31.70
N MET A 14 37.65 -14.25 32.48
CA MET A 14 36.29 -14.67 32.73
C MET A 14 35.98 -14.61 34.22
N SER A 15 34.74 -14.21 34.55
CA SER A 15 34.30 -14.21 35.94
C SER A 15 32.93 -14.89 36.09
N PHE A 16 32.81 -15.73 37.12
CA PHE A 16 31.65 -16.51 37.46
C PHE A 16 31.25 -16.28 38.91
N TRP A 17 29.93 -16.25 39.19
CA TRP A 17 29.40 -16.29 40.53
C TRP A 17 28.87 -17.71 40.82
N ILE A 18 29.46 -18.41 41.77
CA ILE A 18 29.08 -19.75 42.18
C ILE A 18 29.02 -19.79 43.70
N ASN A 19 27.90 -20.22 44.25
CA ASN A 19 27.70 -20.35 45.71
C ASN A 19 28.11 -19.07 46.50
N LYS A 20 27.68 -17.91 46.01
CA LYS A 20 28.00 -16.58 46.58
C LYS A 20 29.51 -16.19 46.54
N ARG A 21 30.34 -16.95 45.83
CA ARG A 21 31.75 -16.61 45.60
C ARG A 21 31.98 -16.23 44.13
N ARG A 22 32.80 -15.22 43.93
CA ARG A 22 33.20 -14.78 42.58
C ARG A 22 34.52 -15.45 42.21
N ILE A 23 34.54 -16.20 41.14
CA ILE A 23 35.69 -16.90 40.58
C ILE A 23 36.18 -16.08 39.38
N HIS A 24 37.51 -15.85 39.30
CA HIS A 24 38.14 -15.19 38.16
C HIS A 24 39.19 -16.14 37.58
N GLU A 25 39.09 -16.37 36.26
CA GLU A 25 40.04 -17.23 35.55
C GLU A 25 40.47 -16.54 34.24
N SER A 26 41.74 -16.74 33.84
CA SER A 26 42.23 -16.28 32.54
C SER A 26 41.87 -17.28 31.46
N THR A 27 41.41 -16.80 30.30
CA THR A 27 41.17 -17.65 29.13
C THR A 27 42.46 -18.01 28.38
N LYS A 28 43.59 -17.42 28.76
CA LYS A 28 44.90 -17.57 28.11
C LYS A 28 44.91 -17.31 26.60
N THR A 29 43.93 -16.61 26.08
CA THR A 29 43.82 -16.21 24.66
C THR A 29 43.64 -14.71 24.52
N THR A 30 44.20 -14.16 23.44
CA THR A 30 44.01 -12.75 23.02
C THR A 30 42.85 -12.59 22.07
N ASN A 31 42.37 -13.68 21.45
CA ASN A 31 41.24 -13.69 20.51
C ASN A 31 39.93 -13.75 21.28
N LYS A 32 39.06 -12.78 21.02
CA LYS A 32 37.76 -12.66 21.70
C LYS A 32 36.83 -13.85 21.43
N LYS A 33 36.73 -14.33 20.16
CA LYS A 33 35.89 -15.47 19.81
C LYS A 33 36.34 -16.76 20.50
N THR A 34 37.66 -16.99 20.56
CA THR A 34 38.22 -18.13 21.27
C THR A 34 37.97 -18.02 22.77
N ALA A 35 38.07 -16.81 23.35
CA ALA A 35 37.76 -16.58 24.75
C ALA A 35 36.29 -16.86 25.08
N GLU A 36 35.37 -16.53 24.19
CA GLU A 36 33.94 -16.82 24.34
C GLU A 36 33.68 -18.34 24.37
N ILE A 37 34.36 -19.10 23.54
CA ILE A 37 34.26 -20.57 23.52
C ILE A 37 34.81 -21.17 24.83
N ILE A 38 35.95 -20.69 25.28
CA ILE A 38 36.58 -21.14 26.54
C ILE A 38 35.69 -20.78 27.75
N TYR A 39 35.13 -19.58 27.75
CA TYR A 39 34.18 -19.14 28.78
C TYR A 39 32.94 -20.04 28.83
N ALA A 40 32.34 -20.32 27.68
CA ALA A 40 31.19 -21.18 27.59
C ALA A 40 31.48 -22.60 28.08
N LYS A 41 32.60 -23.17 27.64
CA LYS A 41 33.06 -24.48 28.09
C LYS A 41 33.25 -24.55 29.61
N ARG A 42 33.93 -23.56 30.19
CA ARG A 42 34.21 -23.52 31.63
C ARG A 42 32.93 -23.29 32.45
N TYR A 43 32.06 -22.43 31.95
CA TYR A 43 30.75 -22.17 32.59
C TYR A 43 29.88 -23.41 32.61
N SER A 44 29.86 -24.20 31.53
CA SER A 44 29.14 -25.46 31.45
C SER A 44 29.72 -26.50 32.44
N GLU A 45 31.05 -26.63 32.52
CA GLU A 45 31.72 -27.53 33.50
C GLU A 45 31.31 -27.21 34.95
N LEU A 46 31.22 -25.93 35.27
CA LEU A 46 30.81 -25.47 36.59
C LEU A 46 29.36 -25.73 36.92
N LEU A 47 28.48 -25.68 35.88
CA LEU A 47 27.05 -25.95 36.02
C LEU A 47 26.71 -27.44 35.99
N GLU A 48 27.48 -28.27 35.26
CA GLU A 48 27.31 -29.73 35.26
C GLU A 48 27.52 -30.33 36.67
N ASN A 49 28.46 -29.79 37.40
CA ASN A 49 28.68 -30.15 38.80
C ASN A 49 27.49 -29.80 39.73
N LEU A 50 26.53 -28.96 39.22
CA LEU A 50 25.38 -28.48 39.98
C LEU A 50 24.03 -29.07 39.51
N LYS A 51 23.87 -29.52 38.27
CA LYS A 51 22.56 -29.86 37.72
C LYS A 51 22.49 -30.96 36.62
N GLY A 52 23.56 -31.64 36.26
CA GLY A 52 23.50 -32.81 35.34
C GLY A 52 22.98 -32.57 33.91
N LYS A 53 23.08 -31.34 33.41
CA LYS A 53 22.68 -31.03 32.03
C LYS A 53 23.86 -30.87 31.08
N SER A 54 23.69 -31.21 29.80
CA SER A 54 24.79 -31.21 28.84
C SER A 54 25.33 -29.80 28.54
N ARG A 55 26.63 -29.71 28.25
CA ARG A 55 27.40 -28.47 28.02
C ARG A 55 26.80 -27.54 26.94
N LEU A 56 26.27 -28.14 25.86
CA LEU A 56 25.74 -27.41 24.72
C LEU A 56 24.40 -26.76 25.03
N GLU A 57 23.51 -27.47 25.73
CA GLU A 57 22.17 -26.99 26.09
C GLU A 57 22.24 -25.77 27.03
N THR A 58 23.20 -25.78 27.97
CA THR A 58 23.37 -24.66 28.89
C THR A 58 23.93 -23.41 28.20
N TYR A 59 24.85 -23.58 27.24
CA TYR A 59 25.38 -22.49 26.44
C TYR A 59 24.29 -21.85 25.56
N LEU A 60 23.54 -22.71 24.88
CA LEU A 60 22.41 -22.26 24.02
C LEU A 60 21.32 -21.56 24.82
N ALA A 61 20.99 -22.07 26.01
CA ALA A 61 20.01 -21.43 26.90
C ALA A 61 20.46 -20.05 27.38
N VAL A 62 21.75 -19.88 27.72
CA VAL A 62 22.31 -18.56 28.12
C VAL A 62 22.36 -17.59 26.96
N GLN A 63 22.70 -18.05 25.76
CA GLN A 63 22.64 -17.19 24.57
C GLN A 63 21.21 -16.78 24.22
N GLN A 64 20.27 -17.73 24.24
CA GLN A 64 18.84 -17.45 24.02
C GLN A 64 18.26 -16.50 25.07
N GLN A 65 18.69 -16.61 26.32
CA GLN A 65 18.27 -15.72 27.39
C GLN A 65 18.83 -14.30 27.21
N LYS A 66 20.11 -14.17 26.79
CA LYS A 66 20.71 -12.88 26.46
C LYS A 66 20.08 -12.21 25.24
N GLU A 67 19.68 -12.97 24.22
CA GLU A 67 18.95 -12.45 23.07
C GLU A 67 17.53 -12.00 23.46
N LYS A 68 16.87 -12.72 24.38
CA LYS A 68 15.55 -12.33 24.93
C LYS A 68 15.59 -11.09 25.81
N GLU A 69 16.72 -10.82 26.48
CA GLU A 69 16.93 -9.64 27.33
C GLU A 69 17.52 -8.44 26.56
N ARG A 70 17.82 -8.60 25.27
CA ARG A 70 18.35 -7.51 24.45
C ARG A 70 17.27 -6.50 24.14
N GLU A 71 17.49 -5.26 24.53
CA GLU A 71 16.69 -4.13 24.08
C GLU A 71 17.08 -3.72 22.65
N TYR A 72 16.11 -3.74 21.74
CA TYR A 72 16.31 -3.30 20.35
C TYR A 72 15.92 -1.84 20.18
N LEU A 73 16.71 -1.11 19.41
CA LEU A 73 16.39 0.27 19.03
C LEU A 73 15.47 0.30 17.80
N PHE A 74 14.73 1.40 17.67
CA PHE A 74 13.82 1.60 16.53
C PHE A 74 14.56 1.63 15.18
N GLU A 75 15.81 2.11 15.16
CA GLU A 75 16.66 2.10 13.97
C GLU A 75 17.02 0.69 13.52
N GLU A 76 17.25 -0.23 14.44
CA GLU A 76 17.52 -1.64 14.09
C GLU A 76 16.30 -2.28 13.43
N LEU A 77 15.09 -1.99 13.95
CA LEU A 77 13.85 -2.42 13.33
C LEU A 77 13.66 -1.79 11.93
N THR A 78 13.96 -0.50 11.78
CA THR A 78 13.79 0.17 10.48
C THR A 78 14.73 -0.39 9.43
N ALA A 79 15.98 -0.65 9.76
CA ALA A 79 16.97 -1.25 8.87
C ALA A 79 16.52 -2.65 8.41
N LYS A 80 16.18 -3.53 9.36
CA LYS A 80 15.71 -4.89 9.08
C LYS A 80 14.39 -4.90 8.29
N TYR A 81 13.50 -3.97 8.57
CA TYR A 81 12.22 -3.87 7.85
C TYR A 81 12.40 -3.34 6.42
N ILE A 82 13.35 -2.42 6.16
CA ILE A 82 13.68 -1.95 4.81
C ILE A 82 14.22 -3.12 3.97
N GLU A 83 15.16 -3.88 4.49
CA GLU A 83 15.69 -5.08 3.83
C GLU A 83 14.57 -6.08 3.49
N PHE A 84 13.69 -6.35 4.45
CA PHE A 84 12.54 -7.24 4.26
C PHE A 84 11.60 -6.80 3.13
N ILE A 85 11.31 -5.49 3.00
CA ILE A 85 10.39 -4.99 1.98
C ILE A 85 11.05 -4.90 0.59
N GLU A 86 12.37 -4.69 0.52
CA GLU A 86 13.11 -4.65 -0.74
C GLU A 86 13.07 -5.99 -1.48
N GLY A 87 13.20 -7.09 -0.77
CA GLY A 87 13.13 -8.42 -1.34
C GLY A 87 11.72 -8.87 -1.77
N ARG A 88 10.66 -8.16 -1.34
CA ARG A 88 9.26 -8.63 -1.51
C ARG A 88 8.35 -7.70 -2.29
N LEU A 89 8.65 -6.41 -2.32
CA LEU A 89 7.76 -5.41 -2.93
C LEU A 89 8.37 -4.83 -4.20
N LYS A 90 7.65 -4.95 -5.32
CA LYS A 90 8.04 -4.35 -6.61
C LYS A 90 8.18 -2.82 -6.54
N SER A 91 7.49 -2.15 -5.61
CA SER A 91 7.60 -0.71 -5.38
C SER A 91 7.51 -0.43 -3.88
N SER A 92 8.66 -0.14 -3.27
CA SER A 92 8.78 0.19 -1.85
C SER A 92 8.99 1.69 -1.59
N TYR A 93 9.07 2.52 -2.66
CA TYR A 93 9.45 3.93 -2.55
C TYR A 93 8.63 4.74 -1.54
N ASN A 94 7.29 4.70 -1.64
CA ASN A 94 6.41 5.42 -0.71
C ASN A 94 6.53 4.88 0.71
N LEU A 95 6.70 3.56 0.86
CA LEU A 95 6.84 2.92 2.15
C LEU A 95 8.16 3.29 2.81
N LYS A 96 9.27 3.35 2.06
CA LYS A 96 10.56 3.85 2.55
C LYS A 96 10.47 5.30 3.03
N GLY A 97 9.72 6.16 2.31
CA GLY A 97 9.47 7.54 2.76
C GLY A 97 8.72 7.61 4.10
N PHE A 98 7.76 6.72 4.34
CA PHE A 98 7.07 6.62 5.63
C PHE A 98 8.01 6.12 6.73
N ILE A 99 8.79 5.07 6.45
CA ILE A 99 9.76 4.51 7.39
C ILE A 99 10.80 5.56 7.80
N LYS A 100 11.34 6.32 6.82
CA LYS A 100 12.29 7.40 7.09
C LYS A 100 11.72 8.43 8.07
N LYS A 101 10.50 8.92 7.84
CA LYS A 101 9.83 9.87 8.77
C LYS A 101 9.64 9.29 10.17
N LEU A 102 9.31 8.01 10.26
CA LEU A 102 9.16 7.33 11.55
C LEU A 102 10.52 7.16 12.25
N SER A 103 11.57 6.80 11.51
CA SER A 103 12.93 6.67 12.04
C SER A 103 13.47 8.00 12.58
N GLU A 104 13.24 9.11 11.87
CA GLU A 104 13.61 10.44 12.33
C GLU A 104 12.88 10.84 13.62
N ARG A 105 11.61 10.46 13.75
CA ARG A 105 10.76 10.80 14.91
C ARG A 105 11.09 9.97 16.16
N PHE A 106 11.51 8.73 15.99
CA PHE A 106 11.75 7.78 17.08
C PHE A 106 13.23 7.38 17.22
N LYS A 107 14.12 8.29 16.85
CA LYS A 107 15.56 8.07 16.94
C LYS A 107 15.99 7.74 18.38
N ASN A 108 16.87 6.74 18.53
CA ASN A 108 17.43 6.25 19.81
C ASN A 108 16.37 5.73 20.80
N ARG A 109 15.18 5.37 20.32
CA ARG A 109 14.13 4.85 21.20
C ARG A 109 14.10 3.34 21.19
N THR A 110 14.02 2.72 22.37
CA THR A 110 13.89 1.27 22.51
C THR A 110 12.49 0.82 22.12
N LEU A 111 12.38 -0.35 21.49
CA LEU A 111 11.10 -0.88 20.99
C LEU A 111 10.12 -1.20 22.11
N ASP A 112 10.61 -1.64 23.27
CA ASP A 112 9.77 -2.00 24.42
C ASP A 112 9.11 -0.80 25.10
N SER A 113 9.68 0.41 24.90
CA SER A 113 9.15 1.65 25.45
C SER A 113 7.89 2.18 24.74
N PHE A 114 7.49 1.59 23.59
CA PHE A 114 6.36 2.09 22.82
C PHE A 114 5.01 1.76 23.46
N THR A 115 4.14 2.76 23.47
CA THR A 115 2.79 2.71 24.06
C THR A 115 1.71 3.10 23.02
N MET A 116 0.46 2.87 23.33
CA MET A 116 -0.69 3.36 22.55
C MET A 116 -0.66 4.89 22.46
N GLN A 117 -0.35 5.56 23.57
CA GLN A 117 -0.33 7.03 23.67
C GLN A 117 0.67 7.65 22.69
N ASP A 118 1.82 7.00 22.45
CA ASP A 118 2.80 7.49 21.47
C ASP A 118 2.23 7.58 20.06
N LEU A 119 1.42 6.61 19.67
CA LEU A 119 0.78 6.61 18.35
C LEU A 119 -0.31 7.70 18.26
N GLU A 120 -1.06 7.92 19.34
CA GLU A 120 -2.09 8.95 19.40
C GLU A 120 -1.48 10.36 19.37
N LEU A 121 -0.39 10.59 20.13
CA LEU A 121 0.36 11.84 20.07
C LEU A 121 0.94 12.08 18.68
N LEU A 122 1.50 11.05 18.06
CA LEU A 122 2.03 11.12 16.72
C LEU A 122 0.96 11.48 15.68
N GLN A 123 -0.23 10.89 15.79
CA GLN A 123 -1.37 11.24 14.94
C GLN A 123 -1.76 12.71 15.11
N ASN A 124 -1.86 13.18 16.35
CA ASN A 124 -2.19 14.58 16.66
C ASN A 124 -1.14 15.55 16.12
N ASP A 125 0.15 15.24 16.29
CA ASP A 125 1.25 16.07 15.76
C ASP A 125 1.17 16.18 14.23
N TRP A 126 0.89 15.10 13.53
CA TRP A 126 0.78 15.12 12.08
C TRP A 126 -0.40 15.93 11.59
N ILE A 127 -1.54 15.87 12.29
CA ILE A 127 -2.70 16.72 11.96
C ILE A 127 -2.39 18.19 12.22
N LYS A 128 -1.73 18.52 13.34
CA LYS A 128 -1.28 19.89 13.63
C LYS A 128 -0.30 20.43 12.58
N GLN A 129 0.51 19.56 11.96
CA GLN A 129 1.39 19.89 10.84
C GLN A 129 0.65 20.03 9.50
N GLY A 130 -0.67 19.92 9.46
CA GLY A 130 -1.49 20.04 8.25
C GLY A 130 -1.51 18.80 7.35
N LEU A 131 -1.05 17.64 7.84
CA LEU A 131 -1.15 16.39 7.09
C LEU A 131 -2.60 15.89 7.11
N SER A 132 -3.04 15.30 5.99
CA SER A 132 -4.39 14.73 5.92
C SER A 132 -4.55 13.52 6.85
N ILE A 133 -5.78 13.32 7.34
CA ILE A 133 -6.16 12.15 8.13
C ILE A 133 -5.74 10.84 7.44
N ALA A 134 -5.99 10.72 6.13
CA ALA A 134 -5.60 9.56 5.34
C ALA A 134 -4.09 9.31 5.36
N TYR A 135 -3.27 10.36 5.34
CA TYR A 135 -1.83 10.27 5.41
C TYR A 135 -1.35 9.84 6.80
N ALA A 136 -1.88 10.47 7.87
CA ALA A 136 -1.60 10.11 9.26
C ALA A 136 -1.97 8.64 9.54
N ASN A 137 -3.14 8.19 9.06
CA ASN A 137 -3.56 6.80 9.18
C ASN A 137 -2.62 5.81 8.45
N ARG A 138 -2.08 6.18 7.29
CA ARG A 138 -1.10 5.35 6.58
C ARG A 138 0.22 5.22 7.33
N LEU A 139 0.72 6.31 7.92
CA LEU A 139 1.92 6.28 8.76
C LEU A 139 1.71 5.39 9.98
N THR A 140 0.58 5.57 10.70
CA THR A 140 0.20 4.72 11.84
C THR A 140 0.09 3.24 11.46
N ALA A 141 -0.56 2.95 10.32
CA ALA A 141 -0.67 1.58 9.83
C ALA A 141 0.70 0.99 9.43
N THR A 142 1.63 1.83 8.96
CA THR A 142 2.99 1.40 8.66
C THR A 142 3.73 1.05 9.94
N LEU A 143 3.67 1.90 10.95
CA LEU A 143 4.28 1.64 12.27
C LEU A 143 3.74 0.33 12.89
N LYS A 144 2.42 0.13 12.89
CA LYS A 144 1.81 -1.12 13.38
C LYS A 144 2.30 -2.36 12.63
N ARG A 145 2.48 -2.27 11.30
CA ARG A 145 3.03 -3.37 10.49
C ARG A 145 4.49 -3.65 10.83
N MET A 146 5.30 -2.60 11.08
CA MET A 146 6.68 -2.75 11.52
C MET A 146 6.75 -3.48 12.86
N PHE A 147 5.92 -3.10 13.83
CA PHE A 147 5.86 -3.78 15.12
C PHE A 147 5.29 -5.21 15.04
N THR A 148 4.38 -5.49 14.11
CA THR A 148 3.96 -6.87 13.83
C THR A 148 5.15 -7.71 13.38
N LYS A 149 6.00 -7.16 12.48
CA LYS A 149 7.23 -7.84 12.06
C LYS A 149 8.28 -7.92 13.17
N ALA A 150 8.40 -6.89 13.98
CA ALA A 150 9.29 -6.92 15.16
C ALA A 150 8.92 -8.06 16.13
N SER A 151 7.62 -8.29 16.34
CA SER A 151 7.12 -9.42 17.14
C SER A 151 7.38 -10.77 16.45
N ASP A 152 7.15 -10.88 15.12
CA ASP A 152 7.47 -12.09 14.33
C ASP A 152 8.99 -12.40 14.35
N TRP A 153 9.84 -11.40 14.52
CA TRP A 153 11.30 -11.53 14.59
C TRP A 153 11.84 -11.56 16.03
N GLU A 154 10.97 -11.69 17.00
CA GLU A 154 11.32 -11.75 18.44
C GLU A 154 12.11 -10.53 18.96
N MET A 155 11.99 -9.38 18.28
CA MET A 155 12.60 -8.11 18.70
C MET A 155 11.80 -7.42 19.81
N VAL A 156 10.51 -7.76 19.99
CA VAL A 156 9.62 -7.26 21.02
C VAL A 156 8.68 -8.36 21.50
N ASN A 157 8.24 -8.28 22.75
CA ASN A 157 7.22 -9.18 23.26
C ASN A 157 5.81 -8.84 22.74
N GLU A 158 4.90 -9.81 22.79
CA GLU A 158 3.51 -9.61 22.38
C GLU A 158 2.78 -8.49 23.14
N GLY A 159 3.19 -8.19 24.37
CA GLY A 159 2.60 -7.14 25.19
C GLY A 159 2.76 -5.76 24.54
N VAL A 160 3.94 -5.48 23.96
CA VAL A 160 4.19 -4.23 23.20
C VAL A 160 3.29 -4.17 21.98
N LEU A 161 3.23 -5.24 21.20
CA LEU A 161 2.38 -5.31 20.02
C LEU A 161 0.89 -5.10 20.36
N LYS A 162 0.40 -5.73 21.44
CA LYS A 162 -0.98 -5.56 21.93
C LYS A 162 -1.26 -4.10 22.32
N ARG A 163 -0.33 -3.43 23.01
CA ARG A 163 -0.46 -1.99 23.36
C ARG A 163 -0.56 -1.11 22.13
N ILE A 164 0.33 -1.29 21.16
CA ILE A 164 0.38 -0.49 19.93
C ILE A 164 -0.87 -0.71 19.06
N ARG A 165 -1.37 -1.94 18.97
CA ARG A 165 -2.57 -2.25 18.18
C ARG A 165 -3.84 -1.58 18.69
N LYS A 166 -3.93 -1.21 19.99
CA LYS A 166 -5.07 -0.50 20.58
C LYS A 166 -5.30 0.89 20.00
N ALA A 167 -4.25 1.59 19.54
CA ALA A 167 -4.40 2.88 18.89
C ALA A 167 -5.34 2.78 17.68
N LYS A 168 -6.40 3.59 17.65
CA LYS A 168 -7.40 3.57 16.56
C LYS A 168 -6.96 4.45 15.40
N GLN A 169 -7.49 4.18 14.21
CA GLN A 169 -7.37 5.10 13.10
C GLN A 169 -8.25 6.33 13.35
N LEU A 170 -7.77 7.48 12.90
CA LEU A 170 -8.54 8.72 12.91
C LEU A 170 -9.73 8.59 11.97
N LYS A 171 -10.89 9.05 12.43
CA LYS A 171 -12.12 9.13 11.63
C LYS A 171 -12.15 10.44 10.83
N GLY A 172 -13.01 10.52 9.82
CA GLY A 172 -13.19 11.74 9.02
C GLY A 172 -12.35 11.78 7.74
N GLU A 173 -11.86 10.65 7.25
CA GLU A 173 -11.30 10.60 5.89
C GLU A 173 -12.36 10.97 4.85
N THR A 174 -12.19 12.12 4.21
CA THR A 174 -13.05 12.51 3.08
C THR A 174 -12.62 11.75 1.83
N LYS A 175 -13.51 10.92 1.32
CA LYS A 175 -13.31 10.26 0.03
C LYS A 175 -13.62 11.27 -1.05
N ARG A 176 -12.57 11.78 -1.68
CA ARG A 176 -12.71 12.68 -2.81
C ARG A 176 -13.41 11.96 -3.97
N LEU A 177 -14.48 12.54 -4.47
CA LEU A 177 -15.11 12.18 -5.73
C LEU A 177 -15.27 13.45 -6.55
N LYS A 178 -14.47 13.59 -7.61
CA LYS A 178 -14.59 14.64 -8.62
C LYS A 178 -14.78 14.02 -9.97
N TYR A 179 -15.67 14.60 -10.76
CA TYR A 179 -15.92 14.25 -12.14
C TYR A 179 -16.21 15.52 -12.93
N LEU A 180 -16.04 15.47 -14.24
CA LEU A 180 -16.29 16.57 -15.16
C LEU A 180 -17.73 16.51 -15.68
N THR A 181 -18.29 17.66 -15.99
CA THR A 181 -19.44 17.75 -16.87
C THR A 181 -19.02 17.43 -18.32
N GLU A 182 -19.97 17.21 -19.21
CA GLU A 182 -19.66 16.95 -20.63
C GLU A 182 -18.96 18.16 -21.28
N GLU A 183 -19.38 19.39 -20.95
CA GLU A 183 -18.76 20.64 -21.42
C GLU A 183 -17.34 20.82 -20.88
N GLU A 184 -17.10 20.51 -19.62
CA GLU A 184 -15.76 20.56 -19.04
C GLU A 184 -14.82 19.55 -19.69
N ALA A 185 -15.31 18.34 -19.93
CA ALA A 185 -14.56 17.31 -20.62
C ALA A 185 -14.23 17.72 -22.07
N GLN A 186 -15.17 18.31 -22.77
CA GLN A 186 -14.95 18.83 -24.13
C GLN A 186 -13.91 19.95 -24.14
N ARG A 187 -13.98 20.91 -23.18
CA ARG A 187 -12.96 21.96 -23.04
C ARG A 187 -11.57 21.36 -22.77
N LEU A 188 -11.49 20.34 -21.89
CA LEU A 188 -10.23 19.65 -21.60
C LEU A 188 -9.64 18.98 -22.84
N ILE A 189 -10.45 18.29 -23.62
CA ILE A 189 -10.06 17.63 -24.87
C ILE A 189 -9.52 18.69 -25.87
N ASN A 190 -10.23 19.80 -26.04
CA ASN A 190 -9.86 20.86 -26.97
C ASN A 190 -8.54 21.56 -26.61
N HIS A 191 -8.24 21.70 -25.31
CA HIS A 191 -7.01 22.30 -24.84
C HIS A 191 -5.87 21.29 -24.58
N SER A 192 -6.10 20.00 -24.88
CA SER A 192 -5.07 18.97 -24.78
C SER A 192 -4.17 18.98 -26.01
N ASP A 193 -2.87 18.88 -25.80
CA ASP A 193 -1.88 18.75 -26.88
C ASP A 193 -2.14 17.52 -27.74
N ARG A 194 -1.63 17.52 -28.98
CA ARG A 194 -1.83 16.44 -29.97
C ARG A 194 -1.61 15.03 -29.40
N PHE A 195 -0.59 14.83 -28.54
CA PHE A 195 -0.32 13.52 -27.96
C PHE A 195 -1.18 13.22 -26.73
N LEU A 196 -1.62 14.25 -25.99
CA LEU A 196 -2.43 14.09 -24.77
C LEU A 196 -3.90 13.86 -25.08
N LYS A 197 -4.41 14.50 -26.13
CA LYS A 197 -5.83 14.41 -26.54
C LYS A 197 -6.33 12.97 -26.64
N PRO A 198 -5.70 12.07 -27.41
CA PRO A 198 -6.16 10.69 -27.50
C PRO A 198 -6.06 9.92 -26.17
N ILE A 199 -5.10 10.25 -25.32
CA ILE A 199 -4.96 9.65 -23.98
C ILE A 199 -6.13 10.06 -23.07
N VAL A 200 -6.54 11.34 -23.12
CA VAL A 200 -7.70 11.86 -22.35
C VAL A 200 -9.00 11.24 -22.86
N VAL A 201 -9.20 11.19 -24.18
CA VAL A 201 -10.39 10.56 -24.78
C VAL A 201 -10.47 9.09 -24.39
N THR A 202 -9.37 8.35 -24.45
CA THR A 202 -9.33 6.94 -24.01
C THR A 202 -9.70 6.82 -22.53
N ALA A 203 -9.17 7.70 -21.66
CA ALA A 203 -9.50 7.66 -20.24
C ALA A 203 -10.98 7.90 -19.95
N LEU A 204 -11.60 8.87 -20.66
CA LEU A 204 -13.01 9.23 -20.52
C LEU A 204 -13.97 8.17 -21.08
N ASN A 205 -13.54 7.37 -22.07
CA ASN A 205 -14.40 6.38 -22.73
C ASN A 205 -14.15 4.94 -22.26
N THR A 206 -13.15 4.69 -21.42
CA THR A 206 -12.82 3.33 -20.95
C THR A 206 -12.75 3.19 -19.43
N GLY A 207 -12.55 4.30 -18.73
CA GLY A 207 -12.26 4.28 -17.32
C GLY A 207 -10.98 3.52 -16.95
N MET A 208 -10.07 3.24 -17.88
CA MET A 208 -8.79 2.56 -17.65
C MET A 208 -7.90 3.33 -16.65
N ARG A 209 -7.04 2.60 -15.94
CA ARG A 209 -6.02 3.26 -15.09
C ARG A 209 -4.97 3.94 -15.97
N LYS A 210 -4.40 5.04 -15.47
CA LYS A 210 -3.35 5.77 -16.21
C LYS A 210 -2.24 4.86 -16.74
N SER A 211 -1.76 3.94 -15.93
CA SER A 211 -0.69 3.01 -16.34
C SER A 211 -1.15 2.01 -17.40
N GLU A 212 -2.41 1.59 -17.39
CA GLU A 212 -2.99 0.72 -18.40
C GLU A 212 -3.08 1.45 -19.75
N ILE A 213 -3.51 2.71 -19.74
CA ILE A 213 -3.56 3.54 -20.97
C ILE A 213 -2.15 3.78 -21.51
N LEU A 214 -1.24 4.28 -20.68
CA LEU A 214 0.09 4.66 -21.16
C LEU A 214 0.92 3.46 -21.67
N ASN A 215 0.65 2.25 -21.19
CA ASN A 215 1.33 1.04 -21.62
C ASN A 215 0.46 0.19 -22.59
N LEU A 216 -0.61 0.76 -23.15
CA LEU A 216 -1.44 0.05 -24.10
C LEU A 216 -0.66 -0.22 -25.39
N SER A 217 -0.66 -1.46 -25.85
CA SER A 217 -0.05 -1.90 -27.09
C SER A 217 -1.11 -2.32 -28.12
N TRP A 218 -0.75 -2.25 -29.41
CA TRP A 218 -1.67 -2.53 -30.51
C TRP A 218 -2.10 -4.01 -30.57
N ASP A 219 -1.31 -4.94 -30.08
CA ASP A 219 -1.67 -6.36 -29.93
C ASP A 219 -2.84 -6.60 -28.95
N ARG A 220 -3.15 -5.58 -28.11
CA ARG A 220 -4.26 -5.57 -27.15
C ARG A 220 -5.49 -4.84 -27.67
N VAL A 221 -5.43 -4.26 -28.85
CA VAL A 221 -6.51 -3.47 -29.45
C VAL A 221 -7.08 -4.20 -30.63
N ASP A 222 -8.21 -4.84 -30.43
CA ASP A 222 -8.97 -5.46 -31.52
C ASP A 222 -9.94 -4.44 -32.11
N LEU A 223 -9.52 -3.78 -33.18
CA LEU A 223 -10.33 -2.80 -33.90
C LEU A 223 -11.54 -3.46 -34.63
N LYS A 224 -11.39 -4.72 -35.07
CA LYS A 224 -12.46 -5.43 -35.76
C LYS A 224 -13.65 -5.70 -34.84
N ASN A 225 -13.38 -6.22 -33.65
CA ASN A 225 -14.40 -6.53 -32.65
C ASN A 225 -14.65 -5.35 -31.68
N ARG A 226 -13.94 -4.24 -31.85
CA ARG A 226 -14.01 -3.04 -30.98
C ARG A 226 -13.81 -3.33 -29.49
N ILE A 227 -12.75 -4.08 -29.17
CA ILE A 227 -12.44 -4.49 -27.81
C ILE A 227 -10.98 -4.16 -27.49
N ILE A 228 -10.73 -3.67 -26.26
CA ILE A 228 -9.40 -3.56 -25.68
C ILE A 228 -9.24 -4.67 -24.65
N LEU A 229 -8.19 -5.49 -24.81
CA LEU A 229 -7.87 -6.61 -23.94
C LEU A 229 -6.84 -6.21 -22.90
N LEU A 230 -7.11 -6.44 -21.63
CA LEU A 230 -6.18 -6.21 -20.52
C LEU A 230 -5.94 -7.52 -19.76
N ASP A 231 -4.84 -8.24 -20.10
CA ASP A 231 -4.56 -9.57 -19.55
C ASP A 231 -4.03 -9.55 -18.12
N LYS A 232 -3.28 -8.52 -17.75
CA LYS A 232 -2.69 -8.40 -16.42
C LYS A 232 -2.99 -7.03 -15.84
N THR A 233 -4.12 -6.90 -15.19
CA THR A 233 -4.37 -5.74 -14.35
C THR A 233 -3.53 -5.84 -13.07
N LYS A 234 -3.40 -4.74 -12.33
CA LYS A 234 -2.74 -4.74 -11.00
C LYS A 234 -3.32 -5.81 -10.05
N ASN A 235 -4.52 -6.29 -10.32
CA ASN A 235 -5.24 -7.30 -9.53
C ASN A 235 -5.14 -8.72 -10.12
N GLY A 236 -4.43 -8.92 -11.26
CA GLY A 236 -4.21 -10.23 -11.89
C GLY A 236 -5.38 -10.75 -12.74
N GLU A 237 -6.48 -10.02 -12.87
CA GLU A 237 -7.67 -10.44 -13.64
C GLU A 237 -7.62 -9.88 -15.06
N ARG A 238 -7.94 -10.74 -16.05
CA ARG A 238 -8.18 -10.34 -17.43
C ARG A 238 -9.51 -9.59 -17.50
N ARG A 239 -9.56 -8.52 -18.29
CA ARG A 239 -10.82 -7.85 -18.62
C ARG A 239 -10.84 -7.33 -20.05
N GLU A 240 -12.02 -7.30 -20.59
CA GLU A 240 -12.33 -6.77 -21.91
C GLU A 240 -13.05 -5.43 -21.75
N ILE A 241 -12.64 -4.44 -22.52
CA ILE A 241 -13.25 -3.12 -22.50
C ILE A 241 -13.79 -2.83 -23.90
N PRO A 242 -15.11 -2.76 -24.08
CA PRO A 242 -15.69 -2.41 -25.36
C PRO A 242 -15.38 -0.96 -25.73
N MET A 243 -15.17 -0.71 -27.00
CA MET A 243 -14.95 0.63 -27.54
C MET A 243 -16.27 1.19 -28.09
N ASN A 244 -16.61 2.40 -27.67
CA ASN A 244 -17.64 3.17 -28.33
C ASN A 244 -17.11 3.82 -29.62
N GLN A 245 -17.98 4.43 -30.43
CA GLN A 245 -17.61 5.02 -31.72
C GLN A 245 -16.52 6.09 -31.56
N THR A 246 -16.65 6.99 -30.59
CA THR A 246 -15.68 8.07 -30.34
C THR A 246 -14.25 7.53 -30.08
N LEU A 247 -14.12 6.48 -29.26
CA LEU A 247 -12.82 5.88 -28.98
C LEU A 247 -12.28 5.14 -30.20
N TYR A 248 -13.14 4.41 -30.92
CA TYR A 248 -12.78 3.70 -32.13
C TYR A 248 -12.16 4.66 -33.16
N ASP A 249 -12.84 5.77 -33.45
CA ASP A 249 -12.39 6.76 -34.43
C ASP A 249 -11.05 7.36 -34.04
N VAL A 250 -10.89 7.73 -32.75
CA VAL A 250 -9.62 8.27 -32.23
C VAL A 250 -8.49 7.25 -32.36
N LEU A 251 -8.71 5.98 -32.06
CA LEU A 251 -7.67 4.95 -32.18
C LEU A 251 -7.35 4.62 -33.63
N LEU A 252 -8.33 4.70 -34.54
CA LEU A 252 -8.13 4.46 -35.96
C LEU A 252 -7.19 5.51 -36.60
N GLU A 253 -7.29 6.77 -36.15
CA GLU A 253 -6.46 7.88 -36.63
C GLU A 253 -5.03 7.90 -36.09
N LEU A 254 -4.76 7.11 -35.04
CA LEU A 254 -3.42 7.11 -34.43
C LEU A 254 -2.39 6.42 -35.31
N PRO A 255 -1.19 7.01 -35.48
CA PRO A 255 -0.12 6.36 -36.20
C PRO A 255 0.37 5.12 -35.47
N ARG A 256 0.55 4.03 -36.18
CA ARG A 256 1.14 2.80 -35.65
C ARG A 256 2.66 2.92 -35.61
N HIS A 257 3.19 3.08 -34.40
CA HIS A 257 4.63 3.14 -34.19
C HIS A 257 5.23 1.72 -34.19
N ILE A 258 6.46 1.57 -34.72
CA ILE A 258 7.18 0.29 -34.81
C ILE A 258 7.37 -0.40 -33.43
N SER A 259 7.37 0.37 -32.35
CA SER A 259 7.46 -0.14 -30.98
C SER A 259 6.22 -0.90 -30.49
N GLY A 260 5.14 -0.90 -31.28
CA GLY A 260 3.89 -1.57 -30.94
C GLY A 260 3.00 -0.87 -29.91
N TYR A 261 3.46 0.22 -29.26
CA TYR A 261 2.63 0.97 -28.31
C TYR A 261 1.65 1.90 -28.99
N VAL A 262 0.41 1.98 -28.47
CA VAL A 262 -0.62 2.89 -28.97
C VAL A 262 -0.26 4.35 -28.71
N PHE A 263 0.24 4.65 -27.51
CA PHE A 263 0.64 5.99 -27.09
C PHE A 263 2.15 6.07 -26.94
N ALA A 264 2.86 5.91 -28.05
CA ALA A 264 4.32 6.01 -28.09
C ALA A 264 4.81 7.47 -28.16
N ASN A 265 5.89 7.77 -27.46
CA ASN A 265 6.60 9.02 -27.64
C ASN A 265 7.34 9.00 -28.98
N PRO A 266 7.06 9.92 -29.92
CA PRO A 266 7.65 9.89 -31.27
C PRO A 266 9.19 9.93 -31.27
N LYS A 267 9.80 10.55 -30.26
CA LYS A 267 11.27 10.69 -30.16
C LYS A 267 11.96 9.44 -29.65
N THR A 268 11.31 8.67 -28.78
CA THR A 268 11.95 7.54 -28.08
C THR A 268 11.35 6.18 -28.44
N GLY A 269 10.20 6.15 -29.09
CA GLY A 269 9.41 4.94 -29.34
C GLY A 269 8.84 4.28 -28.08
N LYS A 270 9.15 4.79 -26.90
CA LYS A 270 8.72 4.21 -25.62
C LYS A 270 7.38 4.82 -25.18
N PRO A 271 6.63 4.14 -24.30
CA PRO A 271 5.45 4.72 -23.67
C PRO A 271 5.80 6.02 -22.93
N TYR A 272 4.85 6.92 -22.83
CA TYR A 272 5.00 8.09 -21.95
C TYR A 272 5.05 7.65 -20.49
N ASN A 273 6.14 7.94 -19.78
CA ASN A 273 6.27 7.65 -18.36
C ASN A 273 5.28 8.46 -17.52
N ASN A 274 5.03 9.71 -17.92
CA ASN A 274 4.17 10.61 -17.18
C ASN A 274 3.60 11.73 -18.07
N VAL A 275 2.32 11.98 -17.93
CA VAL A 275 1.60 13.06 -18.60
C VAL A 275 1.21 14.19 -17.65
N LYS A 276 1.77 14.24 -16.44
CA LYS A 276 1.35 15.18 -15.38
C LYS A 276 1.53 16.66 -15.80
N LYS A 277 2.63 17.00 -16.45
CA LYS A 277 2.90 18.40 -16.86
C LYS A 277 1.93 18.85 -17.95
N SER A 278 1.79 18.07 -19.03
CA SER A 278 0.87 18.39 -20.14
C SER A 278 -0.58 18.39 -19.70
N PHE A 279 -0.99 17.41 -18.89
CA PHE A 279 -2.33 17.35 -18.32
C PHE A 279 -2.61 18.58 -17.42
N GLY A 280 -1.67 18.96 -16.55
CA GLY A 280 -1.80 20.18 -15.73
C GLY A 280 -1.89 21.46 -16.56
N THR A 281 -1.19 21.53 -17.71
CA THR A 281 -1.31 22.66 -18.65
C THR A 281 -2.67 22.68 -19.32
N ALA A 282 -3.18 21.52 -19.76
CA ALA A 282 -4.51 21.41 -20.36
C ALA A 282 -5.61 21.82 -19.36
N LEU A 283 -5.53 21.37 -18.10
CA LEU A 283 -6.46 21.77 -17.05
C LEU A 283 -6.50 23.27 -16.82
N ARG A 284 -5.32 23.95 -16.73
CA ARG A 284 -5.26 25.40 -16.56
C ARG A 284 -5.90 26.13 -17.74
N LYS A 285 -5.60 25.70 -18.98
CA LYS A 285 -6.19 26.30 -20.19
C LYS A 285 -7.72 26.09 -20.28
N SER A 286 -8.22 25.01 -19.70
CA SER A 286 -9.64 24.68 -19.65
C SER A 286 -10.37 25.29 -18.46
N HIS A 287 -9.68 26.04 -17.58
CA HIS A 287 -10.21 26.56 -16.32
C HIS A 287 -10.81 25.49 -15.40
N ILE A 288 -10.15 24.29 -15.35
CA ILE A 288 -10.53 23.19 -14.49
C ILE A 288 -9.52 23.12 -13.34
N PHE A 289 -10.00 23.28 -12.10
CA PHE A 289 -9.17 23.35 -10.90
C PHE A 289 -9.36 22.10 -10.02
N ASP A 290 -8.30 21.78 -9.27
CA ASP A 290 -8.29 20.67 -8.33
C ASP A 290 -8.79 19.36 -8.96
N PHE A 291 -8.28 19.02 -10.16
CA PHE A 291 -8.61 17.82 -10.91
C PHE A 291 -7.35 17.01 -11.24
N ARG A 292 -7.42 15.70 -11.09
CA ARG A 292 -6.28 14.79 -11.29
C ARG A 292 -6.57 13.84 -12.45
N PHE A 293 -5.55 13.30 -13.09
CA PHE A 293 -5.74 12.34 -14.18
C PHE A 293 -6.62 11.14 -13.78
N HIS A 294 -6.54 10.68 -12.55
CA HIS A 294 -7.37 9.57 -12.06
C HIS A 294 -8.85 9.94 -11.95
N ASP A 295 -9.17 11.23 -11.85
CA ASP A 295 -10.54 11.70 -11.77
C ASP A 295 -11.28 11.56 -13.14
N LEU A 296 -10.55 11.38 -14.27
CA LEU A 296 -11.15 10.98 -15.56
C LEU A 296 -11.83 9.61 -15.47
N ARG A 297 -11.25 8.67 -14.72
CA ARG A 297 -11.89 7.38 -14.45
C ARG A 297 -13.11 7.53 -13.55
N HIS A 298 -13.07 8.47 -12.60
CA HIS A 298 -14.26 8.83 -11.82
C HIS A 298 -15.34 9.46 -12.71
N THR A 299 -14.96 10.30 -13.66
CA THR A 299 -15.86 10.89 -14.65
C THR A 299 -16.57 9.81 -15.47
N PHE A 300 -15.82 8.86 -16.05
CA PHE A 300 -16.39 7.73 -16.78
C PHE A 300 -17.42 6.96 -15.95
N ALA A 301 -17.05 6.59 -14.72
CA ALA A 301 -17.94 5.85 -13.84
C ALA A 301 -19.18 6.66 -13.45
N SER A 302 -19.01 7.96 -13.14
CA SER A 302 -20.11 8.85 -12.76
C SER A 302 -21.10 9.04 -13.90
N TRP A 303 -20.62 9.23 -15.13
CA TRP A 303 -21.48 9.36 -16.31
C TRP A 303 -22.30 8.09 -16.57
N LEU A 304 -21.68 6.90 -16.43
CA LEU A 304 -22.40 5.63 -16.60
C LEU A 304 -23.50 5.47 -15.55
N VAL A 305 -23.20 5.79 -14.28
CA VAL A 305 -24.19 5.73 -13.20
C VAL A 305 -25.33 6.70 -13.45
N MET A 306 -25.05 7.95 -13.85
CA MET A 306 -26.06 8.96 -14.16
C MET A 306 -26.94 8.55 -15.35
N LYS A 307 -26.37 7.76 -16.28
CA LYS A 307 -27.12 7.17 -17.43
C LYS A 307 -27.86 5.89 -17.05
N GLY A 308 -27.91 5.51 -15.78
CA GLY A 308 -28.67 4.37 -15.27
C GLY A 308 -28.01 3.01 -15.45
N VAL A 309 -26.72 2.95 -15.81
CA VAL A 309 -25.98 1.68 -15.88
C VAL A 309 -25.81 1.13 -14.46
N ASP A 310 -26.06 -0.16 -14.28
CA ASP A 310 -25.99 -0.81 -12.99
C ASP A 310 -24.53 -0.85 -12.43
N LEU A 311 -24.41 -0.87 -11.10
CA LEU A 311 -23.12 -0.80 -10.45
C LEU A 311 -22.26 -2.05 -10.64
N THR A 312 -22.85 -3.19 -10.98
CA THR A 312 -22.12 -4.44 -11.25
C THR A 312 -21.41 -4.34 -12.59
N THR A 313 -22.10 -3.90 -13.62
CA THR A 313 -21.51 -3.61 -14.94
C THR A 313 -20.39 -2.57 -14.84
N ILE A 314 -20.61 -1.49 -14.07
CA ILE A 314 -19.56 -0.48 -13.85
C ILE A 314 -18.37 -1.07 -13.10
N LYS A 315 -18.57 -1.92 -12.10
CA LYS A 315 -17.51 -2.65 -11.40
C LYS A 315 -16.66 -3.45 -12.38
N GLU A 316 -17.29 -4.19 -13.30
CA GLU A 316 -16.62 -5.01 -14.33
C GLU A 316 -15.82 -4.15 -15.30
N LEU A 317 -16.41 -3.12 -15.88
CA LEU A 317 -15.75 -2.17 -16.78
C LEU A 317 -14.53 -1.51 -16.12
N LEU A 318 -14.64 -1.14 -14.85
CA LEU A 318 -13.54 -0.56 -14.10
C LEU A 318 -12.50 -1.61 -13.64
N GLY A 319 -12.85 -2.89 -13.57
CA GLY A 319 -12.01 -3.94 -12.95
C GLY A 319 -11.79 -3.66 -11.46
N HIS A 320 -12.87 -3.44 -10.73
CA HIS A 320 -12.84 -3.33 -9.27
C HIS A 320 -12.99 -4.70 -8.63
N LYS A 321 -12.04 -5.10 -7.79
CA LYS A 321 -12.10 -6.40 -7.09
C LYS A 321 -13.31 -6.49 -6.14
N ASP A 322 -13.64 -5.39 -5.45
CA ASP A 322 -14.74 -5.33 -4.49
C ASP A 322 -15.76 -4.28 -4.95
N ILE A 323 -17.05 -4.64 -4.95
CA ILE A 323 -18.17 -3.74 -5.26
C ILE A 323 -18.16 -2.48 -4.37
N LYS A 324 -17.63 -2.56 -3.16
CA LYS A 324 -17.47 -1.42 -2.25
C LYS A 324 -16.69 -0.26 -2.88
N MET A 325 -15.81 -0.55 -3.84
CA MET A 325 -15.09 0.49 -4.59
C MET A 325 -16.02 1.24 -5.56
N THR A 326 -17.06 0.59 -6.06
CA THR A 326 -18.02 1.14 -7.00
C THR A 326 -19.20 1.81 -6.28
N LEU A 327 -19.55 1.35 -5.09
CA LEU A 327 -20.62 1.95 -4.27
C LEU A 327 -20.41 3.45 -3.97
N ARG A 328 -19.19 3.95 -4.11
CA ARG A 328 -18.92 5.39 -3.99
C ARG A 328 -19.63 6.28 -5.01
N TYR A 329 -20.13 5.70 -6.10
CA TYR A 329 -20.89 6.39 -7.16
C TYR A 329 -22.40 6.22 -6.99
N SER A 330 -22.89 5.37 -6.10
CA SER A 330 -24.31 5.01 -5.99
C SER A 330 -25.23 6.21 -5.77
N HIS A 331 -24.75 7.24 -5.06
CA HIS A 331 -25.52 8.46 -4.80
C HIS A 331 -25.77 9.31 -6.06
N LEU A 332 -25.10 9.02 -7.18
CA LEU A 332 -25.28 9.68 -8.47
C LEU A 332 -26.34 8.97 -9.34
N ALA A 333 -26.78 7.77 -8.92
CA ALA A 333 -27.81 7.04 -9.66
C ALA A 333 -29.13 7.82 -9.62
N PRO A 334 -29.86 7.87 -10.76
CA PRO A 334 -31.20 8.37 -10.76
C PRO A 334 -32.06 7.64 -9.72
N SER A 335 -33.01 8.32 -9.09
CA SER A 335 -33.92 7.70 -8.14
C SER A 335 -34.85 6.71 -8.85
N HIS A 336 -34.37 5.48 -8.99
CA HIS A 336 -35.17 4.39 -9.58
C HIS A 336 -36.12 3.72 -8.57
N ILE A 337 -36.11 4.17 -7.30
CA ILE A 337 -36.90 3.52 -6.23
C ILE A 337 -38.38 3.52 -6.58
N ARG A 338 -38.89 4.66 -7.01
CA ARG A 338 -40.31 4.77 -7.44
C ARG A 338 -40.59 3.91 -8.66
N ASN A 339 -39.77 4.01 -9.71
CA ASN A 339 -39.96 3.24 -10.95
C ASN A 339 -39.80 1.73 -10.69
N ALA A 340 -38.88 1.32 -9.79
CA ALA A 340 -38.71 -0.07 -9.42
C ALA A 340 -39.97 -0.62 -8.72
N VAL A 341 -40.62 0.18 -7.86
CA VAL A 341 -41.86 -0.21 -7.21
C VAL A 341 -43.04 -0.17 -8.19
N GLU A 342 -43.09 0.82 -9.06
CA GLU A 342 -44.13 0.92 -10.10
C GLU A 342 -44.05 -0.24 -11.11
N ASN A 343 -42.85 -0.76 -11.40
CA ASN A 343 -42.64 -1.96 -12.23
C ASN A 343 -43.10 -3.27 -11.54
N LEU A 344 -43.43 -3.26 -10.24
CA LEU A 344 -44.06 -4.36 -9.55
C LEU A 344 -45.61 -4.36 -9.78
N CYS A 345 -46.06 -4.03 -10.96
CA CYS A 345 -47.48 -4.16 -11.30
C CYS A 345 -47.87 -5.64 -11.31
N TYR A 346 -48.34 -6.13 -10.18
CA TYR A 346 -49.09 -7.38 -10.11
C TYR A 346 -50.53 -7.08 -10.45
N SER A 347 -51.10 -7.85 -11.34
CA SER A 347 -52.57 -7.89 -11.57
C SER A 347 -53.27 -8.54 -10.37
N PHE A 348 -53.24 -7.87 -9.21
CA PHE A 348 -54.15 -8.24 -8.14
C PHE A 348 -55.52 -7.69 -8.51
N VAL A 349 -56.48 -8.58 -8.72
CA VAL A 349 -57.89 -8.23 -8.82
C VAL A 349 -58.35 -7.80 -7.39
N ILE A 350 -58.28 -6.50 -7.11
CA ILE A 350 -59.02 -5.92 -6.03
C ILE A 350 -60.42 -5.67 -6.60
N GLU A 351 -61.42 -6.40 -6.11
CA GLU A 351 -62.81 -6.22 -6.52
C GLU A 351 -63.16 -4.73 -6.56
N GLY A 352 -63.42 -4.22 -7.75
CA GLY A 352 -63.96 -2.89 -8.00
C GLY A 352 -63.13 -1.85 -8.73
N LYS A 353 -61.84 -2.07 -9.07
CA LYS A 353 -61.08 -1.12 -9.91
C LYS A 353 -60.01 -1.82 -10.80
N ASN A 354 -60.39 -2.13 -12.02
CA ASN A 354 -59.42 -2.44 -13.08
C ASN A 354 -58.69 -1.13 -13.46
N LYS A 355 -57.42 -0.97 -13.09
CA LYS A 355 -56.50 -0.06 -13.78
C LYS A 355 -55.50 -0.89 -14.56
N ASP A 356 -55.72 -0.93 -15.87
CA ASP A 356 -54.73 -1.47 -16.80
C ASP A 356 -53.42 -0.69 -16.67
N CYS A 357 -52.39 -1.33 -16.16
CA CYS A 357 -51.01 -0.85 -16.28
C CYS A 357 -50.57 -1.04 -17.73
N LYS A 358 -50.93 -0.12 -18.62
CA LYS A 358 -50.33 -0.03 -19.96
C LYS A 358 -48.94 0.59 -19.81
N GLY A 359 -47.93 -0.16 -20.30
CA GLY A 359 -46.53 0.15 -20.24
C GLY A 359 -46.13 1.50 -20.83
N LEU A 360 -45.09 2.04 -20.27
CA LEU A 360 -44.19 3.02 -20.89
C LEU A 360 -42.92 2.31 -21.34
#